data_4b30e957b4b0def4c96dbcc5cb3b8c9a
#
_entry.id   4b30e957b4b0def4c96dbcc5cb3b8c9a
#
_cell.length_a   1.000
_cell.length_b   1.000
_cell.length_c   1.000
_cell.angle_alpha   90.00
_cell.angle_beta   90.00
_cell.angle_gamma   90.00
#
_symmetry.space_group_name_H-M   'P 1'
#
loop_
_entity.id
_entity.type
_entity.pdbx_description
1 polymer ?
#
loop_
_entity_poly.entity_id
_entity_poly.type
_entity_poly.pdbx_seq_one_letter_code
_entity_poly.pdbx_strand_id
1 'polypeptide(L)'
;MITRRLFCSALAACGLLAAAASQAQERFITVSSTTSTEQSGLFGHLLPTFEKASGIKVRVIALGTGQALDMARRGDADVVFVHDKAAEEKFVSEGFGVKRQEVMYNDFVVVGPKADPAKAAGKDILEGLRRIEAAKSPFVSRGDKSGTHAAELRYWKAAGVDLDKTKGPWYRDTGSGMGPALNTAASMNAYILADRGTWLSFRNRGDLGIIVEGDTKLFNQYGVILVNPAKHPHVKKADGQAFIDWLVSPEGQKAIADYKIGGQSLFFPNATQPGA
;
A
#
# COMPACT_ATOMS: atom_id res chain seq x y z
N MET A 1 -56.39 -2.64 -52.20
CA MET A 1 -56.23 -3.24 -50.84
C MET A 1 -54.81 -3.83 -50.61
N ILE A 2 -53.79 -3.50 -51.37
CA ILE A 2 -52.43 -4.11 -51.30
C ILE A 2 -51.39 -3.21 -50.60
N THR A 3 -51.64 -1.91 -50.45
CA THR A 3 -50.66 -0.94 -49.97
C THR A 3 -50.56 -0.81 -48.42
N ARG A 4 -51.55 -1.38 -47.70
CA ARG A 4 -51.57 -1.26 -46.19
C ARG A 4 -50.73 -2.34 -45.45
N ARG A 5 -50.44 -3.44 -46.10
CA ARG A 5 -49.70 -4.57 -45.48
C ARG A 5 -48.18 -4.43 -45.55
N LEU A 6 -47.65 -3.65 -46.48
CA LEU A 6 -46.22 -3.40 -46.62
C LEU A 6 -45.67 -2.36 -45.61
N PHE A 7 -46.51 -1.46 -45.11
CA PHE A 7 -46.07 -0.45 -44.14
C PHE A 7 -45.89 -1.00 -42.74
N CYS A 8 -46.65 -2.04 -42.36
CA CYS A 8 -46.52 -2.63 -41.01
C CYS A 8 -45.28 -3.56 -40.87
N SER A 9 -44.79 -4.14 -41.97
CA SER A 9 -43.62 -5.00 -41.93
C SER A 9 -42.29 -4.24 -41.83
N ALA A 10 -42.24 -3.01 -42.33
CA ALA A 10 -41.03 -2.16 -42.24
C ALA A 10 -40.81 -1.56 -40.84
N LEU A 11 -41.89 -1.27 -40.11
CA LEU A 11 -41.77 -0.76 -38.74
C LEU A 11 -41.35 -1.84 -37.71
N ALA A 12 -41.69 -3.13 -37.96
CA ALA A 12 -41.29 -4.21 -37.07
C ALA A 12 -39.80 -4.60 -37.21
N ALA A 13 -39.20 -4.38 -38.41
CA ALA A 13 -37.78 -4.63 -38.61
C ALA A 13 -36.85 -3.55 -38.01
N CYS A 14 -37.30 -2.28 -37.93
CA CYS A 14 -36.56 -1.20 -37.28
C CYS A 14 -36.59 -1.29 -35.74
N GLY A 15 -37.65 -1.88 -35.17
CA GLY A 15 -37.78 -2.04 -33.72
C GLY A 15 -36.85 -3.14 -33.10
N LEU A 16 -36.44 -4.12 -33.91
CA LEU A 16 -35.58 -5.21 -33.48
C LEU A 16 -34.08 -4.88 -33.53
N LEU A 17 -33.66 -3.88 -34.30
CA LEU A 17 -32.30 -3.39 -34.36
C LEU A 17 -31.92 -2.40 -33.25
N ALA A 18 -32.89 -1.81 -32.55
CA ALA A 18 -32.67 -0.87 -31.46
C ALA A 18 -32.49 -1.55 -30.09
N ALA A 19 -32.79 -2.85 -29.98
CA ALA A 19 -32.70 -3.60 -28.69
C ALA A 19 -31.37 -4.26 -28.41
N ALA A 20 -30.36 -4.13 -29.28
CA ALA A 20 -29.05 -4.74 -29.14
C ALA A 20 -27.94 -3.75 -28.70
N ALA A 21 -28.32 -2.59 -28.14
CA ALA A 21 -27.38 -1.87 -27.29
C ALA A 21 -27.30 -2.62 -25.96
N SER A 22 -26.66 -3.80 -25.98
CA SER A 22 -26.18 -4.47 -24.78
C SER A 22 -25.41 -3.40 -24.01
N GLN A 23 -25.96 -2.90 -22.91
CA GLN A 23 -25.17 -2.16 -21.94
C GLN A 23 -24.05 -3.12 -21.52
N ALA A 24 -22.88 -2.93 -22.10
CA ALA A 24 -21.70 -3.66 -21.68
C ALA A 24 -21.58 -3.39 -20.17
N GLN A 25 -21.91 -4.39 -19.37
CA GLN A 25 -21.81 -4.29 -17.92
C GLN A 25 -20.38 -3.83 -17.60
N GLU A 26 -20.26 -2.71 -16.87
CA GLU A 26 -18.97 -2.15 -16.53
C GLU A 26 -18.11 -3.23 -15.86
N ARG A 27 -17.03 -3.62 -16.51
CA ARG A 27 -16.08 -4.59 -15.94
C ARG A 27 -15.32 -3.93 -14.82
N PHE A 28 -15.35 -4.51 -13.65
CA PHE A 28 -14.58 -4.01 -12.51
C PHE A 28 -14.08 -5.12 -11.62
N ILE A 29 -12.99 -4.83 -10.90
CA ILE A 29 -12.48 -5.64 -9.81
C ILE A 29 -12.49 -4.84 -8.50
N THR A 30 -12.55 -5.56 -7.37
CA THR A 30 -12.36 -5.00 -6.05
C THR A 30 -10.97 -5.35 -5.54
N VAL A 31 -10.19 -4.33 -5.18
CA VAL A 31 -8.85 -4.47 -4.62
C VAL A 31 -8.88 -4.06 -3.15
N SER A 32 -8.62 -4.99 -2.24
CA SER A 32 -8.40 -4.66 -0.84
C SER A 32 -6.95 -4.20 -0.63
N SER A 33 -6.78 -3.03 -0.04
CA SER A 33 -5.47 -2.43 0.17
C SER A 33 -5.39 -1.68 1.50
N THR A 34 -4.32 -0.93 1.72
CA THR A 34 -4.12 -0.20 2.96
C THR A 34 -4.43 1.29 2.83
N THR A 35 -4.89 1.89 3.94
CA THR A 35 -5.12 3.33 4.02
C THR A 35 -3.85 4.13 3.72
N SER A 36 -2.68 3.63 4.11
CA SER A 36 -1.40 4.29 3.80
C SER A 36 -1.09 4.28 2.31
N THR A 37 -1.40 3.18 1.60
CA THR A 37 -1.24 3.11 0.14
C THR A 37 -2.20 4.06 -0.57
N GLU A 38 -3.46 4.11 -0.16
CA GLU A 38 -4.46 5.05 -0.71
C GLU A 38 -4.03 6.51 -0.48
N GLN A 39 -3.67 6.84 0.75
CA GLN A 39 -3.27 8.20 1.13
C GLN A 39 -1.97 8.66 0.50
N SER A 40 -1.11 7.73 0.05
CA SER A 40 0.09 8.08 -0.71
C SER A 40 -0.22 8.73 -2.06
N GLY A 41 -1.44 8.57 -2.59
CA GLY A 41 -1.84 9.05 -3.92
C GLY A 41 -1.45 8.10 -5.06
N LEU A 42 -0.79 6.98 -4.79
CA LEU A 42 -0.31 6.04 -5.80
C LEU A 42 -1.42 5.54 -6.72
N PHE A 43 -2.57 5.15 -6.16
CA PHE A 43 -3.68 4.62 -6.96
C PHE A 43 -4.22 5.66 -7.94
N GLY A 44 -4.30 6.94 -7.53
CA GLY A 44 -4.70 8.03 -8.43
C GLY A 44 -3.78 8.19 -9.64
N HIS A 45 -2.51 7.78 -9.51
CA HIS A 45 -1.54 7.79 -10.60
C HIS A 45 -1.58 6.51 -11.44
N LEU A 46 -1.69 5.33 -10.82
CA LEU A 46 -1.60 4.04 -11.52
C LEU A 46 -2.90 3.64 -12.24
N LEU A 47 -4.04 3.75 -11.54
CA LEU A 47 -5.28 3.13 -12.00
C LEU A 47 -5.80 3.71 -13.34
N PRO A 48 -5.72 5.02 -13.62
CA PRO A 48 -6.15 5.55 -14.93
C PRO A 48 -5.44 4.92 -16.11
N THR A 49 -4.13 4.60 -15.95
CA THR A 49 -3.34 3.96 -17.02
C THR A 49 -3.83 2.53 -17.28
N PHE A 50 -3.98 1.73 -16.21
CA PHE A 50 -4.50 0.37 -16.33
C PHE A 50 -5.92 0.33 -16.88
N GLU A 51 -6.82 1.15 -16.34
CA GLU A 51 -8.22 1.19 -16.73
C GLU A 51 -8.39 1.57 -18.21
N LYS A 52 -7.59 2.52 -18.69
CA LYS A 52 -7.57 2.92 -20.11
C LYS A 52 -7.10 1.79 -21.04
N ALA A 53 -6.07 1.03 -20.61
CA ALA A 53 -5.49 -0.04 -21.40
C ALA A 53 -6.38 -1.30 -21.43
N SER A 54 -7.02 -1.64 -20.29
CA SER A 54 -7.73 -2.92 -20.11
C SER A 54 -9.26 -2.82 -20.23
N GLY A 55 -9.84 -1.63 -20.05
CA GLY A 55 -11.28 -1.43 -19.89
C GLY A 55 -11.84 -1.99 -18.57
N ILE A 56 -10.99 -2.35 -17.61
CA ILE A 56 -11.37 -2.88 -16.30
C ILE A 56 -11.24 -1.79 -15.27
N LYS A 57 -12.33 -1.45 -14.59
CA LYS A 57 -12.33 -0.51 -13.47
C LYS A 57 -11.76 -1.16 -12.21
N VAL A 58 -11.01 -0.41 -11.42
CA VAL A 58 -10.44 -0.88 -10.15
C VAL A 58 -11.08 -0.11 -9.00
N ARG A 59 -11.81 -0.84 -8.15
CA ARG A 59 -12.43 -0.30 -6.93
C ARG A 59 -11.56 -0.66 -5.73
N VAL A 60 -10.85 0.34 -5.21
CA VAL A 60 -9.98 0.15 -4.04
C VAL A 60 -10.80 0.29 -2.75
N ILE A 61 -10.65 -0.67 -1.85
CA ILE A 61 -11.14 -0.59 -0.47
C ILE A 61 -9.93 -0.52 0.45
N ALA A 62 -9.70 0.67 0.99
CA ALA A 62 -8.55 0.99 1.82
C ALA A 62 -8.84 0.76 3.32
N LEU A 63 -8.12 -0.16 3.94
CA LEU A 63 -8.33 -0.61 5.32
C LEU A 63 -6.98 -0.69 6.06
N GLY A 64 -6.98 -1.14 7.31
CA GLY A 64 -5.76 -1.65 7.94
C GLY A 64 -5.34 -2.99 7.32
N THR A 65 -4.03 -3.32 7.31
CA THR A 65 -3.52 -4.54 6.65
C THR A 65 -4.28 -5.81 7.06
N GLY A 66 -4.51 -6.02 8.36
CA GLY A 66 -5.27 -7.17 8.85
C GLY A 66 -6.70 -7.21 8.33
N GLN A 67 -7.39 -6.08 8.35
CA GLN A 67 -8.77 -5.95 7.85
C GLN A 67 -8.84 -6.16 6.33
N ALA A 68 -7.85 -5.69 5.56
CA ALA A 68 -7.78 -5.91 4.12
C ALA A 68 -7.63 -7.40 3.79
N LEU A 69 -6.77 -8.11 4.52
CA LEU A 69 -6.62 -9.57 4.40
C LEU A 69 -7.87 -10.32 4.85
N ASP A 70 -8.53 -9.87 5.93
CA ASP A 70 -9.78 -10.49 6.41
C ASP A 70 -10.93 -10.30 5.42
N MET A 71 -11.04 -9.12 4.79
CA MET A 71 -11.96 -8.88 3.70
C MET A 71 -11.76 -9.88 2.54
N ALA A 72 -10.51 -10.08 2.15
CA ALA A 72 -10.15 -11.03 1.10
C ALA A 72 -10.37 -12.50 1.52
N ARG A 73 -10.17 -12.85 2.81
CA ARG A 73 -10.49 -14.20 3.33
C ARG A 73 -11.97 -14.54 3.20
N ARG A 74 -12.86 -13.57 3.29
CA ARG A 74 -14.30 -13.76 3.07
C ARG A 74 -14.70 -13.79 1.60
N GLY A 75 -13.78 -13.47 0.69
CA GLY A 75 -14.07 -13.38 -0.75
C GLY A 75 -14.67 -12.02 -1.17
N ASP A 76 -14.66 -11.01 -0.31
CA ASP A 76 -15.21 -9.68 -0.58
C ASP A 76 -14.28 -8.81 -1.46
N ALA A 77 -13.12 -9.34 -1.87
CA ALA A 77 -12.19 -8.73 -2.81
C ALA A 77 -11.74 -9.73 -3.86
N ASP A 78 -11.34 -9.24 -5.03
CA ASP A 78 -10.76 -10.03 -6.12
C ASP A 78 -9.22 -10.11 -5.98
N VAL A 79 -8.60 -9.03 -5.51
CA VAL A 79 -7.15 -8.88 -5.36
C VAL A 79 -6.82 -8.23 -4.03
N VAL A 80 -5.72 -8.68 -3.41
CA VAL A 80 -5.09 -8.04 -2.26
C VAL A 80 -3.84 -7.30 -2.73
N PHE A 81 -3.65 -6.05 -2.31
CA PHE A 81 -2.45 -5.26 -2.57
C PHE A 81 -2.01 -4.55 -1.30
N VAL A 82 -1.14 -5.16 -0.54
CA VAL A 82 -0.70 -4.72 0.80
C VAL A 82 0.81 -4.86 0.96
N HIS A 83 1.35 -4.62 2.16
CA HIS A 83 2.78 -4.57 2.43
C HIS A 83 3.17 -5.18 3.80
N ASP A 84 2.63 -6.35 4.13
CA ASP A 84 3.08 -7.17 5.25
C ASP A 84 3.39 -8.58 4.74
N LYS A 85 4.63 -8.79 4.33
CA LYS A 85 5.09 -10.03 3.71
C LYS A 85 4.71 -11.27 4.52
N ALA A 86 4.88 -11.24 5.84
CA ALA A 86 4.58 -12.38 6.69
C ALA A 86 3.08 -12.71 6.73
N ALA A 87 2.23 -11.68 6.84
CA ALA A 87 0.79 -11.85 6.81
C ALA A 87 0.28 -12.29 5.43
N GLU A 88 0.90 -11.78 4.34
CA GLU A 88 0.62 -12.14 2.96
C GLU A 88 1.00 -13.60 2.66
N GLU A 89 2.17 -14.04 3.08
CA GLU A 89 2.63 -15.43 2.93
C GLU A 89 1.73 -16.40 3.72
N LYS A 90 1.30 -16.00 4.93
CA LYS A 90 0.33 -16.76 5.70
C LYS A 90 -1.01 -16.87 4.98
N PHE A 91 -1.52 -15.78 4.42
CA PHE A 91 -2.77 -15.77 3.64
C PHE A 91 -2.72 -16.75 2.46
N VAL A 92 -1.59 -16.82 1.76
CA VAL A 92 -1.37 -17.78 0.66
C VAL A 92 -1.25 -19.21 1.19
N SER A 93 -0.47 -19.46 2.24
CA SER A 93 -0.26 -20.80 2.81
C SER A 93 -1.56 -21.40 3.39
N GLU A 94 -2.47 -20.58 3.87
CA GLU A 94 -3.83 -20.98 4.31
C GLU A 94 -4.78 -21.22 3.13
N GLY A 95 -4.32 -21.02 1.89
CA GLY A 95 -5.05 -21.27 0.65
C GLY A 95 -6.09 -20.20 0.29
N PHE A 96 -6.08 -19.01 0.93
CA PHE A 96 -6.97 -17.90 0.58
C PHE A 96 -6.46 -17.09 -0.62
N GLY A 97 -5.17 -17.09 -0.87
CA GLY A 97 -4.53 -16.49 -2.03
C GLY A 97 -3.92 -17.55 -2.95
N VAL A 98 -3.79 -17.24 -4.24
CA VAL A 98 -3.18 -18.16 -5.22
C VAL A 98 -1.65 -18.10 -5.13
N LYS A 99 -1.09 -16.91 -5.30
CA LYS A 99 0.35 -16.67 -5.30
C LYS A 99 0.62 -15.21 -4.92
N ARG A 100 1.61 -15.00 -4.05
CA ARG A 100 2.16 -13.68 -3.78
C ARG A 100 3.16 -13.30 -4.85
N GLN A 101 3.04 -12.08 -5.40
CA GLN A 101 4.04 -11.49 -6.27
C GLN A 101 4.54 -10.18 -5.67
N GLU A 102 5.84 -9.94 -5.75
CA GLU A 102 6.44 -8.66 -5.39
C GLU A 102 6.16 -7.64 -6.47
N VAL A 103 5.87 -6.41 -6.07
CA VAL A 103 5.51 -5.33 -7.01
C VAL A 103 6.48 -4.17 -6.91
N MET A 104 6.70 -3.70 -5.69
CA MET A 104 7.50 -2.52 -5.40
C MET A 104 7.82 -2.52 -3.90
N TYR A 105 8.73 -1.64 -3.50
CA TYR A 105 8.90 -1.29 -2.09
C TYR A 105 8.87 0.23 -1.91
N ASN A 106 8.49 0.67 -0.74
CA ASN A 106 8.89 1.96 -0.18
C ASN A 106 9.78 1.69 1.03
N ASP A 107 10.26 2.72 1.68
CA ASP A 107 11.07 2.55 2.88
C ASP A 107 10.50 3.33 4.07
N PHE A 108 10.90 2.87 5.23
CA PHE A 108 10.83 3.65 6.45
C PHE A 108 12.10 4.47 6.60
N VAL A 109 11.97 5.56 7.33
CA VAL A 109 13.08 6.42 7.75
C VAL A 109 12.94 6.72 9.24
N VAL A 110 14.05 6.90 9.94
CA VAL A 110 14.01 7.54 11.25
C VAL A 110 14.15 9.04 11.01
N VAL A 111 13.12 9.76 11.41
CA VAL A 111 13.11 11.22 11.42
C VAL A 111 13.42 11.68 12.84
N GLY A 112 14.14 12.79 12.98
CA GLY A 112 14.49 13.34 14.29
C GLY A 112 15.11 14.71 14.19
N PRO A 113 15.53 15.30 15.34
CA PRO A 113 16.19 16.59 15.37
C PRO A 113 17.40 16.63 14.47
N LYS A 114 17.57 17.66 13.64
CA LYS A 114 18.76 17.85 12.79
C LYS A 114 20.06 17.93 13.58
N ALA A 115 19.98 18.39 14.83
CA ALA A 115 21.13 18.42 15.75
C ALA A 115 21.57 17.02 16.21
N ASP A 116 20.73 16.01 16.02
CA ASP A 116 20.97 14.60 16.34
C ASP A 116 21.63 14.36 17.71
N PRO A 117 20.99 14.72 18.82
CA PRO A 117 21.58 14.63 20.16
C PRO A 117 21.94 13.17 20.55
N ALA A 118 21.27 12.19 20.00
CA ALA A 118 21.59 10.76 20.20
C ALA A 118 22.76 10.28 19.32
N LYS A 119 23.22 11.06 18.35
CA LYS A 119 24.21 10.66 17.33
C LYS A 119 23.76 9.40 16.57
N ALA A 120 22.47 9.34 16.29
CA ALA A 120 21.80 8.18 15.66
C ALA A 120 21.95 8.14 14.13
N ALA A 121 22.42 9.26 13.53
CA ALA A 121 22.50 9.38 12.07
C ALA A 121 23.35 8.27 11.43
N GLY A 122 22.84 7.72 10.33
CA GLY A 122 23.55 6.68 9.59
C GLY A 122 22.65 5.81 8.70
N LYS A 123 23.19 4.62 8.37
CA LYS A 123 22.52 3.63 7.51
C LYS A 123 22.20 2.31 8.24
N ASP A 124 22.33 2.27 9.56
CA ASP A 124 21.98 1.10 10.37
C ASP A 124 20.89 1.48 11.36
N ILE A 125 19.67 1.00 11.09
CA ILE A 125 18.49 1.27 11.93
C ILE A 125 18.68 0.72 13.36
N LEU A 126 19.31 -0.44 13.52
CA LEU A 126 19.43 -1.07 14.82
C LEU A 126 20.42 -0.30 15.70
N GLU A 127 21.52 0.18 15.11
CA GLU A 127 22.48 1.03 15.82
C GLU A 127 21.86 2.39 16.15
N GLY A 128 21.13 3.01 15.20
CA GLY A 128 20.43 4.26 15.45
C GLY A 128 19.47 4.16 16.64
N LEU A 129 18.67 3.10 16.69
CA LEU A 129 17.75 2.87 17.80
C LEU A 129 18.47 2.62 19.13
N ARG A 130 19.56 1.84 19.16
CA ARG A 130 20.36 1.66 20.38
C ARG A 130 20.88 2.99 20.93
N ARG A 131 21.38 3.86 20.05
CA ARG A 131 21.87 5.20 20.46
C ARG A 131 20.78 6.09 21.01
N ILE A 132 19.58 6.08 20.38
CA ILE A 132 18.42 6.84 20.86
C ILE A 132 18.01 6.35 22.25
N GLU A 133 17.95 5.04 22.46
CA GLU A 133 17.61 4.44 23.76
C GLU A 133 18.69 4.74 24.83
N ALA A 134 19.96 4.55 24.51
CA ALA A 134 21.06 4.80 25.45
C ALA A 134 21.13 6.27 25.89
N ALA A 135 20.85 7.19 24.98
CA ALA A 135 20.77 8.63 25.27
C ALA A 135 19.46 9.03 25.95
N LYS A 136 18.46 8.12 26.05
CA LYS A 136 17.08 8.42 26.49
C LYS A 136 16.51 9.64 25.75
N SER A 137 16.90 9.81 24.50
CA SER A 137 16.40 10.91 23.66
C SER A 137 14.92 10.70 23.35
N PRO A 138 14.10 11.77 23.32
CA PRO A 138 12.68 11.64 23.06
C PRO A 138 12.38 10.87 21.77
N PHE A 139 11.56 9.84 21.88
CA PHE A 139 11.09 9.04 20.74
C PHE A 139 9.56 8.96 20.77
N VAL A 140 8.96 9.21 19.63
CA VAL A 140 7.50 9.14 19.43
C VAL A 140 7.17 7.87 18.64
N SER A 141 6.29 7.05 19.20
CA SER A 141 5.69 5.89 18.53
C SER A 141 4.27 6.19 18.10
N ARG A 142 3.84 5.61 16.99
CA ARG A 142 2.43 5.64 16.63
C ARG A 142 1.55 4.96 17.66
N GLY A 143 1.97 3.83 18.23
CA GLY A 143 1.23 3.12 19.27
C GLY A 143 -0.17 2.61 18.84
N ASP A 144 -0.50 2.61 17.55
CA ASP A 144 -1.83 2.41 16.96
C ASP A 144 -2.05 1.02 16.35
N LYS A 145 -1.12 0.09 16.57
CA LYS A 145 -1.12 -1.27 16.00
C LYS A 145 -1.10 -1.32 14.47
N SER A 146 -0.70 -0.24 13.81
CA SER A 146 -0.50 -0.20 12.35
C SER A 146 0.73 -1.00 11.91
N GLY A 147 0.89 -1.20 10.59
CA GLY A 147 2.08 -1.81 10.00
C GLY A 147 3.38 -1.08 10.36
N THR A 148 3.37 0.28 10.40
CA THR A 148 4.50 1.08 10.85
C THR A 148 4.84 0.82 12.31
N HIS A 149 3.84 0.79 13.20
CA HIS A 149 4.04 0.48 14.61
C HIS A 149 4.57 -0.95 14.80
N ALA A 150 4.02 -1.93 14.08
CA ALA A 150 4.52 -3.30 14.11
C ALA A 150 5.99 -3.41 13.61
N ALA A 151 6.36 -2.66 12.57
CA ALA A 151 7.73 -2.58 12.07
C ALA A 151 8.66 -1.96 13.12
N GLU A 152 8.26 -0.85 13.73
CA GLU A 152 9.00 -0.18 14.80
C GLU A 152 9.34 -1.15 15.95
N LEU A 153 8.33 -1.87 16.46
CA LEU A 153 8.52 -2.84 17.54
C LEU A 153 9.47 -3.97 17.15
N ARG A 154 9.43 -4.43 15.88
CA ARG A 154 10.39 -5.42 15.36
C ARG A 154 11.81 -4.87 15.35
N TYR A 155 12.01 -3.60 14.97
CA TYR A 155 13.34 -2.99 14.97
C TYR A 155 13.89 -2.80 16.39
N TRP A 156 13.09 -2.34 17.33
CA TRP A 156 13.49 -2.26 18.75
C TRP A 156 13.93 -3.60 19.29
N LYS A 157 13.13 -4.64 19.06
CA LYS A 157 13.48 -6.02 19.45
C LYS A 157 14.77 -6.51 18.78
N ALA A 158 14.93 -6.28 17.48
CA ALA A 158 16.15 -6.68 16.74
C ALA A 158 17.38 -5.87 17.20
N ALA A 159 17.21 -4.65 17.65
CA ALA A 159 18.26 -3.83 18.28
C ALA A 159 18.65 -4.32 19.67
N GLY A 160 17.94 -5.32 20.23
CA GLY A 160 18.17 -5.82 21.58
C GLY A 160 17.57 -4.93 22.68
N VAL A 161 16.70 -4.00 22.32
CA VAL A 161 16.03 -3.08 23.27
C VAL A 161 14.70 -3.71 23.69
N ASP A 162 14.60 -4.05 24.97
CA ASP A 162 13.38 -4.55 25.59
C ASP A 162 12.55 -3.36 26.08
N LEU A 163 11.60 -2.92 25.25
CA LEU A 163 10.75 -1.77 25.55
C LEU A 163 9.92 -1.95 26.82
N ASP A 164 9.53 -3.17 27.17
CA ASP A 164 8.76 -3.43 28.40
C ASP A 164 9.56 -3.09 29.67
N LYS A 165 10.90 -3.18 29.57
CA LYS A 165 11.82 -2.83 30.67
C LYS A 165 12.38 -1.42 30.58
N THR A 166 12.54 -0.89 29.36
CA THR A 166 13.29 0.35 29.14
C THR A 166 12.39 1.56 28.83
N LYS A 167 11.11 1.34 28.52
CA LYS A 167 10.12 2.44 28.37
C LYS A 167 10.13 3.35 29.58
N GLY A 168 10.05 4.64 29.29
CA GLY A 168 10.02 5.69 30.29
C GLY A 168 9.61 7.01 29.64
N PRO A 169 9.87 8.16 30.26
CA PRO A 169 9.46 9.47 29.72
C PRO A 169 10.01 9.77 28.32
N TRP A 170 11.07 9.09 27.91
CA TRP A 170 11.69 9.25 26.59
C TRP A 170 10.90 8.61 25.46
N TYR A 171 10.06 7.60 25.71
CA TYR A 171 9.29 6.90 24.70
C TYR A 171 7.80 7.19 24.88
N ARG A 172 7.17 7.76 23.86
CA ARG A 172 5.77 8.20 23.90
C ARG A 172 4.95 7.54 22.82
N ASP A 173 4.00 6.71 23.23
CA ASP A 173 2.93 6.21 22.36
C ASP A 173 1.87 7.30 22.16
N THR A 174 1.50 7.57 20.90
CA THR A 174 0.45 8.56 20.57
C THR A 174 -0.92 7.95 20.34
N GLY A 175 -0.99 6.64 20.02
CA GLY A 175 -2.24 5.98 19.63
C GLY A 175 -2.84 6.53 18.35
N SER A 176 -2.04 7.15 17.46
CA SER A 176 -2.54 7.92 16.33
C SER A 176 -1.85 7.58 15.01
N GLY A 177 -2.48 8.00 13.89
CA GLY A 177 -1.90 7.85 12.55
C GLY A 177 -0.61 8.66 12.36
N MET A 178 0.08 8.41 11.21
CA MET A 178 1.43 8.95 10.98
C MET A 178 1.49 10.48 11.01
N GLY A 179 0.53 11.18 10.41
CA GLY A 179 0.51 12.65 10.39
C GLY A 179 0.43 13.27 11.80
N PRO A 180 -0.56 12.92 12.64
CA PRO A 180 -0.62 13.35 14.04
C PRO A 180 0.62 12.96 14.86
N ALA A 181 1.17 11.76 14.66
CA ALA A 181 2.40 11.33 15.33
C ALA A 181 3.61 12.18 14.93
N LEU A 182 3.74 12.54 13.65
CA LEU A 182 4.77 13.47 13.16
C LEU A 182 4.60 14.89 13.75
N ASN A 183 3.37 15.40 13.91
CA ASN A 183 3.13 16.66 14.59
C ASN A 183 3.60 16.61 16.04
N THR A 184 3.34 15.50 16.73
CA THR A 184 3.82 15.31 18.11
C THR A 184 5.36 15.26 18.13
N ALA A 185 6.00 14.53 17.22
CA ALA A 185 7.45 14.47 17.13
C ALA A 185 8.06 15.85 16.83
N ALA A 186 7.46 16.63 15.92
CA ALA A 186 7.91 17.98 15.62
C ALA A 186 7.80 18.92 16.82
N SER A 187 6.70 18.88 17.58
CA SER A 187 6.50 19.70 18.77
C SER A 187 7.44 19.34 19.93
N MET A 188 7.82 18.07 20.04
CA MET A 188 8.72 17.56 21.07
C MET A 188 10.19 17.57 20.65
N ASN A 189 10.50 17.92 19.41
CA ASN A 189 11.81 17.74 18.79
C ASN A 189 12.36 16.32 19.00
N ALA A 190 11.51 15.30 18.71
CA ALA A 190 11.73 13.90 19.01
C ALA A 190 12.05 13.07 17.77
N TYR A 191 12.66 11.90 17.98
CA TYR A 191 12.82 10.89 16.93
C TYR A 191 11.49 10.14 16.71
N ILE A 192 11.30 9.63 15.50
CA ILE A 192 10.12 8.85 15.11
C ILE A 192 10.45 7.98 13.90
N LEU A 193 9.92 6.76 13.86
CA LEU A 193 9.90 5.96 12.65
C LEU A 193 8.73 6.42 11.77
N ALA A 194 9.00 6.78 10.53
CA ALA A 194 8.00 7.22 9.56
C ALA A 194 8.15 6.49 8.24
N ASP A 195 7.05 6.26 7.52
CA ASP A 195 7.14 5.96 6.10
C ASP A 195 7.62 7.22 5.34
N ARG A 196 8.51 7.01 4.36
CA ARG A 196 9.10 8.12 3.58
C ARG A 196 8.02 8.96 2.89
N GLY A 197 6.94 8.34 2.43
CA GLY A 197 5.90 9.05 1.70
C GLY A 197 5.17 10.07 2.55
N THR A 198 4.75 9.67 3.75
CA THR A 198 4.13 10.61 4.68
C THR A 198 5.13 11.70 5.09
N TRP A 199 6.40 11.34 5.35
CA TRP A 199 7.42 12.32 5.65
C TRP A 199 7.63 13.34 4.52
N LEU A 200 7.70 12.90 3.27
CA LEU A 200 7.89 13.80 2.11
C LEU A 200 6.71 14.75 1.94
N SER A 201 5.51 14.32 2.21
CA SER A 201 4.28 15.11 2.15
C SER A 201 4.05 15.99 3.38
N PHE A 202 4.72 15.67 4.49
CA PHE A 202 4.55 16.35 5.77
C PHE A 202 5.20 17.74 5.75
N ARG A 203 4.43 18.79 6.06
CA ARG A 203 4.88 20.18 5.94
C ARG A 203 5.35 20.80 7.26
N ASN A 204 4.75 20.38 8.38
CA ASN A 204 5.05 20.96 9.70
C ASN A 204 6.29 20.33 10.33
N ARG A 205 7.40 20.30 9.59
CA ARG A 205 8.64 19.57 9.98
C ARG A 205 9.41 20.19 11.15
N GLY A 206 9.22 21.48 11.39
CA GLY A 206 10.05 22.19 12.37
C GLY A 206 11.54 21.95 12.10
N ASP A 207 12.25 21.53 13.14
CA ASP A 207 13.70 21.24 13.08
C ASP A 207 14.03 19.79 12.76
N LEU A 208 13.01 18.99 12.38
CA LEU A 208 13.20 17.60 12.05
C LEU A 208 13.79 17.40 10.64
N GLY A 209 14.61 16.36 10.52
CA GLY A 209 15.18 15.87 9.28
C GLY A 209 15.26 14.35 9.28
N ILE A 210 15.61 13.73 8.15
CA ILE A 210 15.92 12.30 8.11
C ILE A 210 17.25 12.06 8.81
N ILE A 211 17.27 11.14 9.75
CA ILE A 211 18.42 10.77 10.57
C ILE A 211 18.97 9.40 10.16
N VAL A 212 18.09 8.41 9.95
CA VAL A 212 18.50 7.08 9.47
C VAL A 212 17.71 6.72 8.22
N GLU A 213 18.43 6.35 7.17
CA GLU A 213 17.86 5.87 5.92
C GLU A 213 18.82 4.92 5.18
N GLY A 214 18.28 4.17 4.20
CA GLY A 214 19.08 3.32 3.31
C GLY A 214 19.51 1.97 3.89
N ASP A 215 19.04 1.59 5.08
CA ASP A 215 19.15 0.21 5.57
C ASP A 215 18.12 -0.66 4.86
N THR A 216 18.55 -1.81 4.34
CA THR A 216 17.66 -2.77 3.68
C THR A 216 16.56 -3.30 4.61
N LYS A 217 16.79 -3.30 5.94
CA LYS A 217 15.77 -3.65 6.94
C LYS A 217 14.59 -2.68 6.98
N LEU A 218 14.81 -1.43 6.53
CA LEU A 218 13.77 -0.40 6.45
C LEU A 218 12.87 -0.55 5.21
N PHE A 219 13.20 -1.46 4.30
CA PHE A 219 12.39 -1.67 3.10
C PHE A 219 11.04 -2.29 3.46
N ASN A 220 10.00 -1.69 2.94
CA ASN A 220 8.62 -2.09 3.12
C ASN A 220 8.10 -2.64 1.79
N GLN A 221 8.18 -3.96 1.64
CA GLN A 221 7.88 -4.67 0.41
C GLN A 221 6.39 -4.82 0.21
N TYR A 222 5.88 -4.37 -0.92
CA TYR A 222 4.51 -4.53 -1.36
C TYR A 222 4.34 -5.83 -2.14
N GLY A 223 3.28 -6.56 -1.80
CA GLY A 223 2.86 -7.75 -2.50
C GLY A 223 1.46 -7.60 -3.09
N VAL A 224 1.22 -8.29 -4.19
CA VAL A 224 -0.09 -8.43 -4.80
C VAL A 224 -0.46 -9.90 -4.89
N ILE A 225 -1.74 -10.23 -4.61
CA ILE A 225 -2.22 -11.60 -4.50
C ILE A 225 -3.62 -11.69 -5.10
N LEU A 226 -3.84 -12.62 -6.02
CA LEU A 226 -5.18 -13.00 -6.46
C LEU A 226 -5.87 -13.79 -5.35
N VAL A 227 -7.07 -13.39 -4.96
CA VAL A 227 -7.92 -14.16 -4.04
C VAL A 227 -8.27 -15.49 -4.71
N ASN A 228 -8.23 -16.59 -3.95
CA ASN A 228 -8.31 -17.93 -4.51
C ASN A 228 -9.73 -18.26 -5.01
N PRO A 229 -9.95 -18.37 -6.33
CA PRO A 229 -11.26 -18.66 -6.90
C PRO A 229 -11.75 -20.09 -6.59
N ALA A 230 -10.88 -21.01 -6.15
CA ALA A 230 -11.30 -22.33 -5.70
C ALA A 230 -12.04 -22.27 -4.35
N LYS A 231 -11.73 -21.30 -3.50
CA LYS A 231 -12.48 -21.01 -2.26
C LYS A 231 -13.65 -20.07 -2.50
N HIS A 232 -13.51 -19.13 -3.43
CA HIS A 232 -14.48 -18.08 -3.71
C HIS A 232 -14.80 -18.02 -5.21
N PRO A 233 -15.73 -18.84 -5.73
CA PRO A 233 -16.01 -18.95 -7.17
C PRO A 233 -16.49 -17.66 -7.85
N HIS A 234 -16.96 -16.68 -7.07
CA HIS A 234 -17.40 -15.37 -7.58
C HIS A 234 -16.26 -14.37 -7.80
N VAL A 235 -15.03 -14.69 -7.35
CA VAL A 235 -13.84 -13.87 -7.61
C VAL A 235 -13.61 -13.75 -9.10
N LYS A 236 -13.41 -12.55 -9.56
CA LYS A 236 -13.20 -12.22 -10.98
C LYS A 236 -11.76 -12.54 -11.40
N LYS A 237 -11.47 -13.85 -11.45
CA LYS A 237 -10.13 -14.39 -11.67
C LYS A 237 -9.41 -13.77 -12.87
N ALA A 238 -10.06 -13.71 -14.03
CA ALA A 238 -9.41 -13.22 -15.25
C ALA A 238 -9.06 -11.73 -15.16
N ASP A 239 -9.97 -10.92 -14.65
CA ASP A 239 -9.77 -9.47 -14.52
C ASP A 239 -8.80 -9.13 -13.40
N GLY A 240 -8.85 -9.87 -12.27
CA GLY A 240 -7.90 -9.73 -11.17
C GLY A 240 -6.48 -10.12 -11.58
N GLN A 241 -6.34 -11.21 -12.35
CA GLN A 241 -5.03 -11.62 -12.88
C GLN A 241 -4.50 -10.61 -13.88
N ALA A 242 -5.35 -10.05 -14.76
CA ALA A 242 -4.93 -9.01 -15.71
C ALA A 242 -4.37 -7.77 -14.99
N PHE A 243 -4.96 -7.38 -13.85
CA PHE A 243 -4.42 -6.28 -13.04
C PHE A 243 -3.06 -6.64 -12.42
N ILE A 244 -2.90 -7.84 -11.90
CA ILE A 244 -1.64 -8.32 -11.32
C ILE A 244 -0.56 -8.36 -12.41
N ASP A 245 -0.86 -8.95 -13.57
CA ASP A 245 0.09 -9.07 -14.68
C ASP A 245 0.53 -7.70 -15.18
N TRP A 246 -0.39 -6.74 -15.24
CA TRP A 246 -0.04 -5.36 -15.60
C TRP A 246 0.86 -4.70 -14.55
N LEU A 247 0.57 -4.85 -13.25
CA LEU A 247 1.40 -4.28 -12.18
C LEU A 247 2.86 -4.74 -12.24
N VAL A 248 3.08 -6.02 -12.61
CA VAL A 248 4.43 -6.60 -12.69
C VAL A 248 5.04 -6.48 -14.10
N SER A 249 4.30 -5.99 -15.08
CA SER A 249 4.79 -5.75 -16.44
C SER A 249 5.76 -4.56 -16.52
N PRO A 250 6.54 -4.44 -17.58
CA PRO A 250 7.39 -3.27 -17.80
C PRO A 250 6.62 -1.94 -17.77
N GLU A 251 5.38 -1.94 -18.27
CA GLU A 251 4.53 -0.75 -18.28
C GLU A 251 4.08 -0.35 -16.85
N GLY A 252 3.57 -1.31 -16.09
CA GLY A 252 3.16 -1.08 -14.69
C GLY A 252 4.34 -0.68 -13.81
N GLN A 253 5.48 -1.36 -13.97
CA GLN A 253 6.70 -1.04 -13.23
C GLN A 253 7.24 0.37 -13.58
N LYS A 254 7.14 0.77 -14.85
CA LYS A 254 7.48 2.14 -15.27
C LYS A 254 6.50 3.14 -14.67
N ALA A 255 5.21 2.87 -14.66
CA ALA A 255 4.21 3.74 -14.05
C ALA A 255 4.48 3.95 -12.56
N ILE A 256 4.90 2.90 -11.84
CA ILE A 256 5.33 3.00 -10.43
C ILE A 256 6.57 3.90 -10.30
N ALA A 257 7.59 3.71 -11.14
CA ALA A 257 8.83 4.50 -11.10
C ALA A 257 8.61 5.98 -11.41
N ASP A 258 7.64 6.28 -12.26
CA ASP A 258 7.29 7.64 -12.67
C ASP A 258 6.51 8.40 -11.58
N TYR A 259 5.96 7.70 -10.57
CA TYR A 259 5.26 8.34 -9.47
C TYR A 259 6.23 9.06 -8.54
N LYS A 260 6.09 10.39 -8.44
CA LYS A 260 6.97 11.24 -7.63
C LYS A 260 6.19 12.27 -6.83
N ILE A 261 6.68 12.56 -5.63
CA ILE A 261 6.19 13.63 -4.78
C ILE A 261 7.32 14.65 -4.64
N GLY A 262 7.09 15.90 -5.07
CA GLY A 262 8.12 16.93 -5.03
C GLY A 262 9.39 16.57 -5.83
N GLY A 263 9.25 15.80 -6.90
CA GLY A 263 10.36 15.32 -7.73
C GLY A 263 11.10 14.09 -7.17
N GLN A 264 10.73 13.59 -6.00
CA GLN A 264 11.36 12.44 -5.36
C GLN A 264 10.51 11.17 -5.53
N SER A 265 11.15 10.05 -5.84
CA SER A 265 10.51 8.74 -5.92
C SER A 265 10.06 8.29 -4.53
N LEU A 266 8.83 7.82 -4.45
CA LEU A 266 8.24 7.30 -3.22
C LEU A 266 8.20 5.78 -3.22
N PHE A 267 8.02 5.18 -4.38
CA PHE A 267 8.00 3.75 -4.59
C PHE A 267 9.09 3.35 -5.57
N PHE A 268 9.67 2.19 -5.34
CA PHE A 268 10.75 1.62 -6.13
C PHE A 268 10.27 0.28 -6.69
N PRO A 269 10.02 0.19 -8.01
CA PRO A 269 9.57 -1.05 -8.64
C PRO A 269 10.65 -2.13 -8.53
N ASN A 270 10.23 -3.36 -8.18
CA ASN A 270 11.13 -4.50 -8.07
C ASN A 270 10.44 -5.84 -8.36
N ALA A 271 9.39 -5.83 -9.19
CA ALA A 271 8.78 -7.07 -9.62
C ALA A 271 9.80 -7.88 -10.42
N THR A 272 10.06 -9.11 -9.99
CA THR A 272 10.77 -10.10 -10.80
C THR A 272 9.84 -10.58 -11.91
N GLN A 273 10.23 -10.37 -13.15
CA GLN A 273 9.44 -10.87 -14.28
C GLN A 273 9.38 -12.42 -14.22
N PRO A 274 8.20 -13.02 -14.43
CA PRO A 274 8.14 -14.46 -14.62
C PRO A 274 8.92 -14.80 -15.91
N GLY A 275 10.07 -15.45 -15.76
CA GLY A 275 10.86 -15.94 -16.90
C GLY A 275 12.15 -15.19 -17.23
N ALA A 276 12.71 -14.40 -16.30
CA ALA A 276 14.10 -13.95 -16.42
C ALA A 276 15.05 -14.92 -15.71
#